data_b8973178af8c3b0449fa2f169d5874b0
#
_entry.id   b8973178af8c3b0449fa2f169d5874b0
#
_cell.length_a   1.000
_cell.length_b   1.000
_cell.length_c   1.000
_cell.angle_alpha   90.00
_cell.angle_beta   90.00
_cell.angle_gamma   90.00
#
_symmetry.space_group_name_H-M   'P 1'
#
loop_
_entity.id
_entity.type
_entity.pdbx_description
1 polymer ?
#
loop_
_entity_poly.entity_id
_entity_poly.type
_entity_poly.pdbx_seq_one_letter_code
_entity_poly.pdbx_strand_id
1 'polypeptide(L)'
;MTIRAKRWVIAAAAILCAVGVGGGEEARIAFEHALPALDGSHLVAHVVEVTYGPGESSRAHSHPCAVIGYVIEGAVRMQVKGEPEAIYKAGQSFYEAPNGVHAVSANASKTERARFVAILTCDHETPLTVPPPAEAGK
;
A
#
# COMPACT_ATOMS: atom_id res chain seq x y z
N MET A 1 50.77 17.67 -67.05
CA MET A 1 49.86 16.51 -67.02
C MET A 1 49.35 16.41 -65.61
N THR A 2 48.12 17.00 -65.33
CA THR A 2 47.63 17.23 -64.03
C THR A 2 46.47 16.23 -63.76
N ILE A 3 46.70 15.29 -62.86
CA ILE A 3 45.72 14.27 -62.50
C ILE A 3 44.76 14.84 -61.44
N ARG A 4 43.52 15.08 -61.82
CA ARG A 4 42.43 15.46 -60.87
C ARG A 4 41.90 14.23 -60.12
N ALA A 5 42.16 14.16 -58.82
CA ALA A 5 41.59 13.16 -57.98
C ALA A 5 40.07 13.45 -57.71
N LYS A 6 39.20 12.54 -58.15
CA LYS A 6 37.78 12.57 -57.83
C LYS A 6 37.56 12.16 -56.37
N ARG A 7 37.09 13.10 -55.53
CA ARG A 7 36.67 12.81 -54.16
C ARG A 7 35.24 12.19 -54.21
N TRP A 8 35.17 10.94 -53.82
CA TRP A 8 33.89 10.27 -53.57
C TRP A 8 33.38 10.69 -52.19
N VAL A 9 32.23 11.34 -52.13
CA VAL A 9 31.52 11.64 -50.90
C VAL A 9 30.67 10.41 -50.59
N ILE A 10 31.06 9.64 -49.58
CA ILE A 10 30.24 8.54 -49.04
C ILE A 10 29.22 9.18 -48.12
N ALA A 11 27.97 9.24 -48.56
CA ALA A 11 26.84 9.61 -47.70
C ALA A 11 26.58 8.45 -46.74
N ALA A 12 26.95 8.61 -45.48
CA ALA A 12 26.57 7.69 -44.43
C ALA A 12 25.06 7.87 -44.12
N ALA A 13 24.25 6.91 -44.59
CA ALA A 13 22.85 6.84 -44.19
C ALA A 13 22.82 6.41 -42.72
N ALA A 14 22.48 7.32 -41.82
CA ALA A 14 22.18 6.99 -40.44
C ALA A 14 20.85 6.21 -40.40
N ILE A 15 20.93 4.90 -40.19
CA ILE A 15 19.78 4.06 -39.88
C ILE A 15 19.37 4.43 -38.45
N LEU A 16 18.33 5.23 -38.33
CA LEU A 16 17.65 5.47 -37.04
C LEU A 16 16.93 4.18 -36.68
N CYS A 17 17.57 3.31 -35.89
CA CYS A 17 16.85 2.26 -35.19
C CYS A 17 15.87 2.92 -34.22
N ALA A 18 14.61 2.97 -34.58
CA ALA A 18 13.52 3.24 -33.64
C ALA A 18 13.52 2.09 -32.64
N VAL A 19 14.11 2.33 -31.46
CA VAL A 19 13.96 1.46 -30.30
C VAL A 19 12.49 1.61 -29.90
N GLY A 20 11.66 0.64 -30.29
CA GLY A 20 10.31 0.51 -29.78
C GLY A 20 10.40 0.40 -28.26
N VAL A 21 9.90 1.40 -27.54
CA VAL A 21 9.68 1.32 -26.11
C VAL A 21 8.55 0.32 -25.92
N GLY A 22 8.90 -0.96 -25.86
CA GLY A 22 8.00 -2.00 -25.36
C GLY A 22 7.70 -1.63 -23.91
N GLY A 23 6.44 -1.28 -23.60
CA GLY A 23 5.99 -1.12 -22.24
C GLY A 23 6.15 -2.47 -21.53
N GLY A 24 7.25 -2.62 -20.76
CA GLY A 24 7.47 -3.77 -19.91
C GLY A 24 6.59 -3.63 -18.67
N GLU A 25 6.14 -4.76 -18.12
CA GLU A 25 5.51 -4.80 -16.80
C GLU A 25 6.51 -4.27 -15.75
N GLU A 26 6.08 -3.29 -14.96
CA GLU A 26 6.81 -2.81 -13.79
C GLU A 26 6.20 -3.40 -12.53
N ALA A 27 6.96 -4.22 -11.81
CA ALA A 27 6.56 -4.77 -10.53
C ALA A 27 7.48 -4.29 -9.42
N ARG A 28 6.91 -3.92 -8.28
CA ARG A 28 7.66 -3.54 -7.08
C ARG A 28 7.06 -4.17 -5.84
N ILE A 29 7.89 -4.47 -4.85
CA ILE A 29 7.41 -4.81 -3.50
C ILE A 29 6.95 -3.49 -2.85
N ALA A 30 5.63 -3.35 -2.68
CA ALA A 30 5.05 -2.16 -2.06
C ALA A 30 5.23 -2.17 -0.53
N PHE A 31 5.24 -3.37 0.08
CA PHE A 31 5.39 -3.56 1.52
C PHE A 31 5.84 -5.00 1.82
N GLU A 32 6.64 -5.16 2.86
CA GLU A 32 7.05 -6.45 3.41
C GLU A 32 7.02 -6.38 4.93
N HIS A 33 6.39 -7.35 5.58
CA HIS A 33 6.34 -7.47 7.03
C HIS A 33 6.23 -8.94 7.44
N ALA A 34 6.98 -9.35 8.46
CA ALA A 34 6.88 -10.69 9.01
C ALA A 34 5.55 -10.84 9.75
N LEU A 35 4.75 -11.84 9.38
CA LEU A 35 3.54 -12.16 10.10
C LEU A 35 3.87 -12.92 11.39
N PRO A 36 3.01 -12.84 12.43
CA PRO A 36 3.13 -13.69 13.61
C PRO A 36 3.00 -15.17 13.24
N ALA A 37 3.36 -16.06 14.15
CA ALA A 37 3.10 -17.48 13.97
C ALA A 37 1.58 -17.70 13.87
N LEU A 38 1.15 -18.39 12.81
CA LEU A 38 -0.24 -18.69 12.53
C LEU A 38 -0.46 -20.20 12.58
N ASP A 39 -1.64 -20.65 13.07
CA ASP A 39 -2.07 -22.04 12.93
C ASP A 39 -2.45 -22.31 11.47
N GLY A 40 -1.69 -23.15 10.79
CA GLY A 40 -1.89 -23.47 9.37
C GLY A 40 -3.16 -24.27 9.05
N SER A 41 -3.94 -24.71 10.05
CA SER A 41 -5.12 -25.56 9.84
C SER A 41 -6.35 -24.79 9.31
N HIS A 42 -6.46 -23.47 9.55
CA HIS A 42 -7.60 -22.65 9.18
C HIS A 42 -7.19 -21.25 8.70
N LEU A 43 -6.22 -21.17 7.80
CA LEU A 43 -5.77 -19.89 7.27
C LEU A 43 -6.80 -19.27 6.34
N VAL A 44 -7.20 -18.03 6.64
CA VAL A 44 -8.11 -17.24 5.80
C VAL A 44 -7.54 -15.83 5.62
N ALA A 45 -7.55 -15.34 4.40
CA ALA A 45 -7.27 -13.95 4.10
C ALA A 45 -8.58 -13.23 3.73
N HIS A 46 -8.86 -12.12 4.42
CA HIS A 46 -9.97 -11.24 4.10
C HIS A 46 -9.42 -9.96 3.46
N VAL A 47 -10.00 -9.55 2.34
CA VAL A 47 -9.67 -8.31 1.65
C VAL A 47 -10.86 -7.37 1.81
N VAL A 48 -10.66 -6.28 2.56
CA VAL A 48 -11.70 -5.29 2.88
C VAL A 48 -11.31 -3.96 2.26
N GLU A 49 -12.16 -3.41 1.41
CA GLU A 49 -12.01 -2.05 0.90
C GLU A 49 -12.70 -1.07 1.85
N VAL A 50 -11.96 -0.07 2.32
CA VAL A 50 -12.44 1.00 3.20
C VAL A 50 -12.39 2.32 2.48
N THR A 51 -13.49 3.05 2.53
CA THR A 51 -13.61 4.41 1.98
C THR A 51 -14.00 5.38 3.08
N TYR A 52 -13.25 6.45 3.23
CA TYR A 52 -13.59 7.59 4.07
C TYR A 52 -13.90 8.81 3.21
N GLY A 53 -15.05 9.42 3.42
CA GLY A 53 -15.34 10.78 2.94
C GLY A 53 -14.45 11.82 3.63
N PRO A 54 -14.52 13.08 3.21
CA PRO A 54 -13.76 14.18 3.79
C PRO A 54 -13.99 14.28 5.31
N GLY A 55 -12.92 14.21 6.09
CA GLY A 55 -12.95 14.32 7.55
C GLY A 55 -13.56 13.13 8.30
N GLU A 56 -13.95 12.05 7.61
CA GLU A 56 -14.51 10.86 8.25
C GLU A 56 -13.43 10.01 8.96
N SER A 57 -13.89 9.25 9.93
CA SER A 57 -13.05 8.34 10.73
C SER A 57 -13.88 7.16 11.25
N SER A 58 -13.22 6.06 11.53
CA SER A 58 -13.76 4.95 12.32
C SER A 58 -13.65 5.25 13.82
N ARG A 59 -14.53 4.59 14.61
CA ARG A 59 -14.35 4.52 16.06
C ARG A 59 -13.13 3.65 16.38
N ALA A 60 -12.52 3.87 17.55
CA ALA A 60 -11.48 2.99 18.05
C ALA A 60 -11.95 1.54 18.10
N HIS A 61 -11.12 0.62 17.65
CA HIS A 61 -11.42 -0.81 17.53
C HIS A 61 -10.14 -1.64 17.57
N SER A 62 -10.28 -2.96 17.57
CA SER A 62 -9.17 -3.91 17.41
C SER A 62 -9.50 -4.93 16.35
N HIS A 63 -8.46 -5.51 15.75
CA HIS A 63 -8.57 -6.65 14.87
C HIS A 63 -7.92 -7.87 15.53
N PRO A 64 -8.66 -8.99 15.72
CA PRO A 64 -8.06 -10.23 16.24
C PRO A 64 -6.95 -10.80 15.35
N CYS A 65 -6.95 -10.43 14.07
CA CYS A 65 -5.99 -10.87 13.05
C CYS A 65 -4.96 -9.79 12.73
N ALA A 66 -3.83 -10.20 12.15
CA ALA A 66 -2.86 -9.25 11.58
C ALA A 66 -3.47 -8.51 10.37
N VAL A 67 -3.23 -7.21 10.27
CA VAL A 67 -3.72 -6.37 9.17
C VAL A 67 -2.55 -5.75 8.41
N ILE A 68 -2.60 -5.85 7.09
CA ILE A 68 -1.79 -5.05 6.18
C ILE A 68 -2.72 -4.11 5.44
N GLY A 69 -2.51 -2.80 5.58
CA GLY A 69 -3.23 -1.78 4.83
C GLY A 69 -2.43 -1.29 3.64
N TYR A 70 -3.09 -1.04 2.52
CA TYR A 70 -2.51 -0.41 1.33
C TYR A 70 -3.40 0.72 0.86
N VAL A 71 -2.89 1.95 0.86
CA VAL A 71 -3.65 3.13 0.47
C VAL A 71 -3.72 3.22 -1.06
N ILE A 72 -4.94 3.27 -1.60
CA ILE A 72 -5.21 3.35 -3.03
C ILE A 72 -5.37 4.82 -3.47
N GLU A 73 -6.02 5.64 -2.63
CA GLU A 73 -6.39 7.00 -2.97
C GLU A 73 -6.35 7.90 -1.73
N GLY A 74 -5.92 9.14 -1.91
CA GLY A 74 -5.86 10.13 -0.84
C GLY A 74 -4.79 9.82 0.20
N ALA A 75 -5.11 10.12 1.46
CA ALA A 75 -4.23 9.88 2.60
C ALA A 75 -5.05 9.51 3.84
N VAL A 76 -4.55 8.56 4.62
CA VAL A 76 -5.17 8.13 5.87
C VAL A 76 -4.23 8.39 7.05
N ARG A 77 -4.80 8.76 8.17
CA ARG A 77 -4.12 8.96 9.44
C ARG A 77 -4.43 7.78 10.35
N MET A 78 -3.38 7.10 10.78
CA MET A 78 -3.48 5.84 11.51
C MET A 78 -2.67 5.89 12.80
N GLN A 79 -3.18 5.28 13.87
CA GLN A 79 -2.47 5.08 15.12
C GLN A 79 -2.93 3.80 15.81
N VAL A 80 -1.99 2.93 16.10
CA VAL A 80 -2.17 1.85 17.07
C VAL A 80 -1.79 2.40 18.46
N LYS A 81 -2.59 2.09 19.49
CA LYS A 81 -2.35 2.56 20.88
C LYS A 81 -0.94 2.17 21.34
N GLY A 82 -0.18 3.13 21.79
CA GLY A 82 1.23 2.97 22.19
C GLY A 82 2.24 3.23 21.08
N GLU A 83 1.80 3.44 19.85
CA GLU A 83 2.65 3.81 18.71
C GLU A 83 2.42 5.28 18.30
N PRO A 84 3.36 5.89 17.59
CA PRO A 84 3.17 7.23 17.01
C PRO A 84 2.05 7.22 15.97
N GLU A 85 1.28 8.31 15.91
CA GLU A 85 0.38 8.56 14.80
C GLU A 85 1.17 8.79 13.51
N ALA A 86 0.72 8.21 12.39
CA ALA A 86 1.34 8.36 11.09
C ALA A 86 0.30 8.62 10.00
N ILE A 87 0.74 9.31 8.94
CA ILE A 87 -0.05 9.54 7.73
C ILE A 87 0.50 8.70 6.60
N TYR A 88 -0.37 7.90 6.00
CA TYR A 88 -0.05 7.05 4.84
C TYR A 88 -0.80 7.59 3.62
N LYS A 89 -0.06 7.86 2.55
CA LYS A 89 -0.56 8.36 1.26
C LYS A 89 -0.78 7.21 0.28
N ALA A 90 -1.47 7.47 -0.82
CA ALA A 90 -1.61 6.52 -1.92
C ALA A 90 -0.26 5.89 -2.31
N GLY A 91 -0.24 4.55 -2.44
CA GLY A 91 0.95 3.75 -2.71
C GLY A 91 1.76 3.37 -1.46
N GLN A 92 1.37 3.81 -0.26
CA GLN A 92 2.00 3.44 1.01
C GLN A 92 1.17 2.39 1.76
N SER A 93 1.85 1.65 2.63
CA SER A 93 1.25 0.59 3.44
C SER A 93 1.52 0.80 4.92
N PHE A 94 0.67 0.20 5.76
CA PHE A 94 0.82 0.13 7.20
C PHE A 94 0.54 -1.31 7.69
N TYR A 95 0.94 -1.59 8.91
CA TYR A 95 0.72 -2.87 9.57
C TYR A 95 0.07 -2.66 10.94
N GLU A 96 -0.83 -3.56 11.30
CA GLU A 96 -1.42 -3.65 12.64
C GLU A 96 -1.24 -5.08 13.16
N ALA A 97 -0.63 -5.19 14.33
CA ALA A 97 -0.47 -6.48 15.00
C ALA A 97 -1.85 -6.99 15.49
N PRO A 98 -2.05 -8.32 15.58
CA PRO A 98 -3.26 -8.89 16.16
C PRO A 98 -3.56 -8.29 17.54
N ASN A 99 -4.83 -7.97 17.77
CA ASN A 99 -5.35 -7.40 19.03
C ASN A 99 -4.81 -6.01 19.41
N GLY A 100 -4.01 -5.37 18.54
CA GLY A 100 -3.64 -3.97 18.70
C GLY A 100 -4.88 -3.08 18.69
N VAL A 101 -4.94 -2.06 19.58
CA VAL A 101 -6.04 -1.10 19.55
C VAL A 101 -5.75 -0.05 18.49
N HIS A 102 -6.53 -0.05 17.42
CA HIS A 102 -6.51 0.97 16.39
C HIS A 102 -7.21 2.23 16.92
N ALA A 103 -6.45 3.09 17.56
CA ALA A 103 -6.96 4.26 18.26
C ALA A 103 -7.38 5.37 17.29
N VAL A 104 -6.68 5.50 16.17
CA VAL A 104 -6.99 6.46 15.10
C VAL A 104 -7.00 5.73 13.77
N SER A 105 -8.14 5.80 13.06
CA SER A 105 -8.30 5.41 11.66
C SER A 105 -9.17 6.48 11.00
N ALA A 106 -8.56 7.39 10.26
CA ALA A 106 -9.24 8.58 9.77
C ALA A 106 -8.72 9.02 8.40
N ASN A 107 -9.59 9.72 7.66
CA ASN A 107 -9.14 10.49 6.51
C ASN A 107 -8.25 11.66 6.98
N ALA A 108 -7.07 11.81 6.39
CA ALA A 108 -6.19 12.94 6.68
C ALA A 108 -6.66 14.25 6.04
N SER A 109 -7.58 14.20 5.07
CA SER A 109 -8.14 15.35 4.35
C SER A 109 -9.55 15.70 4.83
N LYS A 110 -9.86 17.00 4.89
CA LYS A 110 -11.20 17.52 5.15
C LYS A 110 -11.98 17.85 3.86
N THR A 111 -11.34 17.73 2.70
CA THR A 111 -11.91 18.12 1.41
C THR A 111 -11.93 17.02 0.38
N GLU A 112 -11.09 16.00 0.53
CA GLU A 112 -10.95 14.89 -0.41
C GLU A 112 -11.22 13.56 0.28
N ARG A 113 -11.69 12.57 -0.46
CA ARG A 113 -11.87 11.22 0.06
C ARG A 113 -10.54 10.47 0.17
N ALA A 114 -10.52 9.44 0.98
CA ALA A 114 -9.43 8.49 1.04
C ALA A 114 -9.97 7.05 0.92
N ARG A 115 -9.19 6.17 0.27
CA ARG A 115 -9.50 4.74 0.12
C ARG A 115 -8.26 3.91 0.39
N PHE A 116 -8.47 2.79 1.07
CA PHE A 116 -7.43 1.78 1.27
C PHE A 116 -8.01 0.38 1.28
N VAL A 117 -7.16 -0.60 1.03
CA VAL A 117 -7.47 -2.02 1.21
C VAL A 117 -6.83 -2.48 2.51
N ALA A 118 -7.60 -3.12 3.37
CA ALA A 118 -7.12 -3.85 4.54
C ALA A 118 -7.14 -5.34 4.23
N ILE A 119 -5.99 -6.00 4.34
CA ILE A 119 -5.84 -7.43 4.19
C ILE A 119 -5.64 -8.03 5.59
N LEU A 120 -6.63 -8.77 6.06
CA LEU A 120 -6.58 -9.43 7.36
C LEU A 120 -6.20 -10.90 7.16
N THR A 121 -5.16 -11.35 7.84
CA THR A 121 -4.72 -12.76 7.80
C THR A 121 -5.07 -13.42 9.12
N CYS A 122 -6.06 -14.31 9.08
CA CYS A 122 -6.63 -15.00 10.23
C CYS A 122 -6.29 -16.49 10.19
N ASP A 123 -6.12 -17.11 11.36
CA ASP A 123 -5.90 -18.54 11.54
C ASP A 123 -7.03 -19.23 12.33
N HIS A 124 -8.10 -18.51 12.61
CA HIS A 124 -9.30 -18.99 13.29
C HIS A 124 -10.52 -18.17 12.88
N GLU A 125 -11.71 -18.71 13.11
CA GLU A 125 -12.95 -17.97 12.91
C GLU A 125 -13.09 -16.89 13.99
N THR A 126 -13.24 -15.64 13.57
CA THR A 126 -13.37 -14.50 14.47
C THR A 126 -14.03 -13.32 13.75
N PRO A 127 -14.70 -12.41 14.44
CA PRO A 127 -15.10 -11.14 13.88
C PRO A 127 -13.86 -10.36 13.38
N LEU A 128 -13.97 -9.74 12.23
CA LEU A 128 -12.84 -8.96 11.68
C LEU A 128 -12.51 -7.71 12.49
N THR A 129 -13.51 -7.19 13.23
CA THR A 129 -13.38 -6.00 14.07
C THR A 129 -14.11 -6.23 15.39
N VAL A 130 -13.46 -5.90 16.47
CA VAL A 130 -14.03 -5.97 17.83
C VAL A 130 -13.86 -4.63 18.55
N PRO A 131 -14.71 -4.30 19.54
CA PRO A 131 -14.49 -3.15 20.40
C PRO A 131 -13.12 -3.24 21.07
N PRO A 132 -12.46 -2.10 21.37
CA PRO A 132 -11.22 -2.13 22.13
C PRO A 132 -11.49 -2.74 23.52
N PRO A 133 -10.48 -3.43 24.12
CA PRO A 133 -10.60 -3.92 25.48
C PRO A 133 -10.97 -2.79 26.43
N ALA A 134 -11.86 -3.08 27.39
CA ALA A 134 -12.17 -2.11 28.46
C ALA A 134 -10.87 -1.71 29.16
N GLU A 135 -10.66 -0.42 29.37
CA GLU A 135 -9.52 0.03 30.16
C GLU A 135 -9.66 -0.53 31.58
N ALA A 136 -8.64 -1.26 32.06
CA ALA A 136 -8.59 -1.68 33.43
C ALA A 136 -8.67 -0.42 34.30
N GLY A 137 -9.76 -0.27 35.03
CA GLY A 137 -9.97 0.88 35.91
C GLY A 137 -8.77 1.06 36.82
N LYS A 138 -8.25 2.29 36.87
CA LYS A 138 -7.23 2.70 37.82
C LYS A 138 -7.83 2.84 39.20
#